data_2341189bc648860b771f4f2ba5ea88f5
#
_entry.id   2341189bc648860b771f4f2ba5ea88f5
#
_cell.length_a   1.000
_cell.length_b   1.000
_cell.length_c   1.000
_cell.angle_alpha   90.00
_cell.angle_beta   90.00
_cell.angle_gamma   90.00
#
_symmetry.space_group_name_H-M   'P 1'
#
loop_
_entity.id
_entity.type
_entity.pdbx_description
1 polymer ?
#
loop_
_entity_poly.entity_id
_entity_poly.type
_entity_poly.pdbx_seq_one_letter_code
_entity_poly.pdbx_strand_id
1 'polypeptide(L)'
;FDENGQAMSSLAIFAYAQGNQVDVSSYKDPWEYGGDTGLKDQKVTIKKVKGMSESSIRGMDISSYLALKKAGVKYYDYEGNETSLLKVLHDNGINYIRIRIWNDPFNADGETYGGGGNDVSTGVEIAKEAAQYDMKVLLDFHYSDFWAEPAVQLVPKAWKKDVNNTEKMCSDVYDFTKESIQKFKDAGANIGMVQVGNEITNGLLGIYSNRDKGESFNVIWGDKKKSTEVNKYLKAGIKAVREYTPQALVALHLETPNVWKYKTIMNTWKRDNVDYDVLGSSYYPFWSIAAKANTPKTLKDVQTLAASYGKMFAVFETSWVNSLNDGDGTPNSIGDSTNTGAYEVGPQGQVNELTDLYDTVLSQDNGLGTFYWEGAWIPVKAGWTNWEYNKQIADQYGTGWASKGALGYFPDSKMYYKGKAAWGGTSWDNQALFDINGYPLQSLKFYKDSVSKGKEQIIALKIVDKNGKEVYPTQYVKVEVGKTRKITLPKFSGYYPSNKNYQLTVKGVKEENATQNVVYTRTAAGPAISYNYRV
;
A
#
# COMPACT_ATOMS: atom_id res chain seq x y z
N PHE A 1 -10.69 26.01 25.76
CA PHE A 1 -10.04 26.35 27.03
C PHE A 1 -9.39 25.11 27.61
N ASP A 2 -8.24 25.26 28.28
CA ASP A 2 -7.64 24.18 29.05
C ASP A 2 -8.35 23.97 30.40
N GLU A 3 -7.87 23.04 31.22
CA GLU A 3 -8.39 22.71 32.56
C GLU A 3 -8.37 23.86 33.57
N ASN A 4 -7.50 24.88 33.32
CA ASN A 4 -7.38 26.08 34.12
C ASN A 4 -8.19 27.25 33.55
N GLY A 5 -8.94 27.05 32.49
CA GLY A 5 -9.74 28.09 31.82
C GLY A 5 -8.95 29.02 30.92
N GLN A 6 -7.68 28.70 30.61
CA GLN A 6 -6.89 29.47 29.66
C GLN A 6 -7.32 29.19 28.23
N ALA A 7 -7.45 30.24 27.41
CA ALA A 7 -7.82 30.11 26.01
C ALA A 7 -6.73 29.36 25.24
N MET A 8 -7.15 28.36 24.45
CA MET A 8 -6.28 27.63 23.56
C MET A 8 -6.34 28.23 22.15
N SER A 9 -5.28 28.05 21.36
CA SER A 9 -5.16 28.55 19.99
C SER A 9 -6.33 28.15 19.10
N SER A 10 -6.91 26.98 19.32
CA SER A 10 -8.12 26.51 18.65
C SER A 10 -9.32 27.44 18.75
N LEU A 11 -9.38 28.30 19.80
CA LEU A 11 -10.44 29.28 19.94
C LEU A 11 -10.39 30.37 18.85
N ALA A 12 -9.22 30.65 18.30
CA ALA A 12 -9.02 31.60 17.23
C ALA A 12 -9.72 31.22 15.91
N ILE A 13 -10.08 29.94 15.74
CA ILE A 13 -10.73 29.43 14.51
C ILE A 13 -12.04 30.17 14.24
N PHE A 14 -12.78 30.54 15.29
CA PHE A 14 -14.07 31.25 15.13
C PHE A 14 -13.89 32.66 14.56
N ALA A 15 -12.85 33.38 14.99
CA ALA A 15 -12.55 34.71 14.47
C ALA A 15 -11.93 34.62 13.06
N TYR A 16 -11.05 33.64 12.83
CA TYR A 16 -10.42 33.40 11.52
C TYR A 16 -11.47 33.01 10.46
N ALA A 17 -12.43 32.19 10.82
CA ALA A 17 -13.54 31.80 9.94
C ALA A 17 -14.42 32.99 9.52
N GLN A 18 -14.40 34.08 10.28
CA GLN A 18 -15.07 35.34 9.97
C GLN A 18 -14.18 36.33 9.21
N GLY A 19 -12.96 35.93 8.82
CA GLY A 19 -12.01 36.79 8.10
C GLY A 19 -11.22 37.75 8.99
N ASN A 20 -11.27 37.59 10.31
CA ASN A 20 -10.52 38.41 11.26
C ASN A 20 -9.13 37.82 11.52
N GLN A 21 -8.12 38.69 11.63
CA GLN A 21 -6.83 38.29 12.18
C GLN A 21 -6.90 38.35 13.71
N VAL A 22 -6.39 37.31 14.35
CA VAL A 22 -6.36 37.21 15.82
C VAL A 22 -4.92 37.01 16.27
N ASP A 23 -4.48 37.81 17.23
CA ASP A 23 -3.24 37.56 17.94
C ASP A 23 -3.44 36.38 18.91
N VAL A 24 -2.84 35.25 18.55
CA VAL A 24 -2.91 34.01 19.35
C VAL A 24 -1.70 33.81 20.24
N SER A 25 -0.79 34.78 20.32
CA SER A 25 0.46 34.68 21.08
C SER A 25 0.24 34.41 22.58
N SER A 26 -0.90 34.81 23.12
CA SER A 26 -1.30 34.56 24.53
C SER A 26 -2.11 33.29 24.72
N TYR A 27 -2.46 32.57 23.64
CA TYR A 27 -3.26 31.38 23.71
C TYR A 27 -2.37 30.15 23.96
N LYS A 28 -2.87 29.21 24.73
CA LYS A 28 -2.19 27.94 24.90
C LYS A 28 -2.40 27.07 23.67
N ASP A 29 -1.30 26.56 23.13
CA ASP A 29 -1.31 25.55 22.06
C ASP A 29 -0.70 24.25 22.60
N PRO A 30 -1.53 23.22 22.90
CA PRO A 30 -1.02 21.95 23.39
C PRO A 30 -0.25 21.17 22.33
N TRP A 31 -0.38 21.57 21.06
CA TRP A 31 0.29 20.95 19.91
C TRP A 31 1.47 21.79 19.41
N GLU A 32 1.96 22.71 20.23
CA GLU A 32 3.13 23.50 19.88
C GLU A 32 4.34 22.59 19.67
N TYR A 33 5.16 22.92 18.67
CA TYR A 33 6.36 22.15 18.35
C TYR A 33 7.24 21.97 19.60
N GLY A 34 7.53 20.71 19.95
CA GLY A 34 8.26 20.35 21.16
C GLY A 34 7.38 20.10 22.41
N GLY A 35 6.06 20.33 22.34
CA GLY A 35 5.13 20.02 23.41
C GLY A 35 4.96 18.51 23.63
N ASP A 36 4.79 18.07 24.88
CA ASP A 36 4.49 16.67 25.19
C ASP A 36 2.99 16.39 24.97
N THR A 37 2.68 15.48 24.05
CA THR A 37 1.29 15.05 23.78
C THR A 37 0.81 13.96 24.73
N GLY A 38 1.71 13.36 25.51
CA GLY A 38 1.44 12.18 26.33
C GLY A 38 1.18 10.90 25.56
N LEU A 39 1.06 10.94 24.22
CA LEU A 39 0.75 9.76 23.39
C LEU A 39 1.88 8.72 23.40
N LYS A 40 3.14 9.17 23.38
CA LYS A 40 4.32 8.28 23.35
C LYS A 40 4.42 7.35 24.57
N ASP A 41 3.88 7.78 25.70
CA ASP A 41 3.96 7.06 26.98
C ASP A 41 2.73 6.17 27.24
N GLN A 42 1.72 6.22 26.37
CA GLN A 42 0.52 5.38 26.50
C GLN A 42 0.87 3.90 26.38
N LYS A 43 0.65 3.15 27.44
CA LYS A 43 0.91 1.71 27.49
C LYS A 43 -0.04 0.96 26.55
N VAL A 44 0.50 -0.02 25.85
CA VAL A 44 -0.25 -0.93 24.99
C VAL A 44 -0.03 -2.39 25.40
N THR A 45 -1.01 -3.22 25.11
CA THR A 45 -0.91 -4.67 25.24
C THR A 45 -0.78 -5.28 23.85
N ILE A 46 0.35 -5.92 23.58
CA ILE A 46 0.64 -6.57 22.31
C ILE A 46 0.62 -8.09 22.50
N LYS A 47 -0.18 -8.78 21.70
CA LYS A 47 -0.27 -10.25 21.69
C LYS A 47 0.55 -10.82 20.53
N LYS A 48 1.05 -12.03 20.71
CA LYS A 48 1.67 -12.78 19.60
C LYS A 48 0.62 -13.12 18.55
N VAL A 49 0.92 -12.82 17.28
CA VAL A 49 0.09 -13.18 16.13
C VAL A 49 0.50 -14.57 15.66
N LYS A 50 -0.40 -15.54 15.72
CA LYS A 50 -0.11 -16.96 15.49
C LYS A 50 0.59 -17.27 14.16
N GLY A 51 0.21 -16.57 13.08
CA GLY A 51 0.77 -16.75 11.74
C GLY A 51 2.01 -15.92 11.44
N MET A 52 2.43 -15.03 12.36
CA MET A 52 3.48 -14.05 12.09
C MET A 52 4.86 -14.64 12.34
N SER A 53 5.65 -14.73 11.30
CA SER A 53 7.03 -15.20 11.33
C SER A 53 8.02 -14.05 11.14
N GLU A 54 9.30 -14.32 11.39
CA GLU A 54 10.38 -13.37 11.08
C GLU A 54 10.42 -12.97 9.59
N SER A 55 9.91 -13.81 8.71
CA SER A 55 9.86 -13.58 7.26
C SER A 55 8.57 -12.92 6.77
N SER A 56 7.55 -12.78 7.62
CA SER A 56 6.32 -12.08 7.26
C SER A 56 6.63 -10.63 6.90
N ILE A 57 5.98 -10.09 5.86
CA ILE A 57 6.10 -8.68 5.53
C ILE A 57 5.54 -7.84 6.69
N ARG A 58 6.41 -7.06 7.29
CA ARG A 58 6.11 -6.06 8.30
C ARG A 58 6.50 -4.72 7.69
N GLY A 59 5.61 -4.22 6.82
CA GLY A 59 5.88 -3.13 5.92
C GLY A 59 5.37 -1.79 6.41
N MET A 60 6.00 -0.73 5.93
CA MET A 60 5.53 0.64 6.10
C MET A 60 5.81 1.45 4.84
N ASP A 61 4.81 2.21 4.38
CA ASP A 61 4.99 3.29 3.42
C ASP A 61 5.51 4.51 4.15
N ILE A 62 6.61 5.08 3.66
CA ILE A 62 7.22 6.30 4.20
C ILE A 62 7.57 7.28 3.08
N SER A 63 6.77 7.30 2.03
CA SER A 63 7.07 8.08 0.83
C SER A 63 7.26 9.58 1.11
N SER A 64 6.56 10.14 2.10
CA SER A 64 6.70 11.55 2.51
C SER A 64 7.97 11.85 3.34
N TYR A 65 8.70 10.82 3.79
CA TYR A 65 9.82 10.95 4.73
C TYR A 65 10.90 11.93 4.29
N LEU A 66 11.32 11.85 3.02
CA LEU A 66 12.44 12.68 2.57
C LEU A 66 12.08 14.18 2.53
N ALA A 67 10.83 14.51 2.16
CA ALA A 67 10.33 15.88 2.21
C ALA A 67 10.29 16.40 3.65
N LEU A 68 9.81 15.60 4.58
CA LEU A 68 9.80 15.93 6.01
C LEU A 68 11.21 16.13 6.56
N LYS A 69 12.14 15.23 6.25
CA LYS A 69 13.56 15.33 6.64
C LYS A 69 14.21 16.61 6.11
N LYS A 70 13.99 16.95 4.83
CA LYS A 70 14.49 18.19 4.21
C LYS A 70 13.89 19.45 4.86
N ALA A 71 12.67 19.37 5.37
CA ALA A 71 12.00 20.43 6.12
C ALA A 71 12.44 20.55 7.59
N GLY A 72 13.31 19.65 8.05
CA GLY A 72 13.86 19.67 9.41
C GLY A 72 13.09 18.85 10.45
N VAL A 73 12.14 18.01 10.02
CA VAL A 73 11.48 17.05 10.92
C VAL A 73 12.50 16.03 11.43
N LYS A 74 12.44 15.74 12.71
CA LYS A 74 13.32 14.81 13.39
C LYS A 74 12.55 13.63 13.94
N TYR A 75 13.23 12.48 14.00
CA TYR A 75 12.71 11.28 14.62
C TYR A 75 13.62 10.82 15.75
N TYR A 76 13.04 10.14 16.71
CA TYR A 76 13.72 9.72 17.94
C TYR A 76 13.52 8.22 18.18
N ASP A 77 14.45 7.63 18.93
CA ASP A 77 14.27 6.28 19.48
C ASP A 77 13.44 6.32 20.78
N TYR A 78 13.20 5.16 21.38
CA TYR A 78 12.44 5.07 22.65
C TYR A 78 13.22 5.63 23.85
N GLU A 79 14.51 5.80 23.74
CA GLU A 79 15.39 6.43 24.74
C GLU A 79 15.41 7.96 24.60
N GLY A 80 14.78 8.50 23.55
CA GLY A 80 14.71 9.93 23.28
C GLY A 80 15.91 10.49 22.51
N ASN A 81 16.76 9.63 21.94
CA ASN A 81 17.88 10.07 21.10
C ASN A 81 17.42 10.33 19.66
N GLU A 82 17.82 11.47 19.10
CA GLU A 82 17.61 11.76 17.69
C GLU A 82 18.35 10.73 16.82
N THR A 83 17.64 10.14 15.85
CA THR A 83 18.21 9.12 14.97
C THR A 83 17.49 9.06 13.63
N SER A 84 18.00 8.25 12.68
CA SER A 84 17.32 8.01 11.40
C SER A 84 15.97 7.31 11.60
N LEU A 85 14.94 7.75 10.86
CA LEU A 85 13.65 7.07 10.82
C LEU A 85 13.82 5.58 10.48
N LEU A 86 14.64 5.26 9.46
CA LEU A 86 14.84 3.88 9.00
C LEU A 86 15.44 3.01 10.12
N LYS A 87 16.33 3.58 10.95
CA LYS A 87 16.88 2.87 12.12
C LYS A 87 15.78 2.55 13.14
N VAL A 88 14.94 3.53 13.49
CA VAL A 88 13.83 3.31 14.43
C VAL A 88 12.89 2.23 13.92
N LEU A 89 12.53 2.28 12.65
CA LEU A 89 11.65 1.30 12.03
C LEU A 89 12.27 -0.11 12.05
N HIS A 90 13.53 -0.24 11.63
CA HIS A 90 14.27 -1.50 11.65
C HIS A 90 14.36 -2.10 13.06
N ASP A 91 14.78 -1.31 14.05
CA ASP A 91 14.95 -1.78 15.42
C ASP A 91 13.62 -2.24 16.06
N ASN A 92 12.51 -1.75 15.55
CA ASN A 92 11.16 -2.14 15.96
C ASN A 92 10.50 -3.19 15.04
N GLY A 93 11.27 -3.79 14.13
CA GLY A 93 10.85 -4.98 13.40
C GLY A 93 10.23 -4.72 12.03
N ILE A 94 10.19 -3.48 11.54
CA ILE A 94 9.87 -3.21 10.13
C ILE A 94 10.98 -3.77 9.24
N ASN A 95 10.61 -4.55 8.22
CA ASN A 95 11.55 -5.21 7.32
C ASN A 95 11.33 -4.87 5.85
N TYR A 96 10.33 -4.02 5.56
CA TYR A 96 9.95 -3.70 4.19
C TYR A 96 9.45 -2.25 4.09
N ILE A 97 9.92 -1.50 3.11
CA ILE A 97 9.53 -0.12 2.88
C ILE A 97 8.81 -0.01 1.54
N ARG A 98 7.59 0.54 1.54
CA ARG A 98 6.85 0.88 0.32
C ARG A 98 7.13 2.32 -0.05
N ILE A 99 7.42 2.55 -1.34
CA ILE A 99 7.79 3.86 -1.89
C ILE A 99 6.96 4.10 -3.14
N ARG A 100 6.06 5.11 -3.11
CA ARG A 100 5.35 5.55 -4.32
C ARG A 100 6.31 6.26 -5.27
N ILE A 101 6.06 6.13 -6.54
CA ILE A 101 6.90 6.70 -7.61
C ILE A 101 5.99 7.41 -8.59
N TRP A 102 6.21 8.72 -8.72
CA TRP A 102 5.58 9.57 -9.71
C TRP A 102 6.54 9.89 -10.85
N ASN A 103 6.00 10.20 -12.02
CA ASN A 103 6.82 10.46 -13.19
C ASN A 103 7.53 11.82 -13.09
N ASP A 104 6.75 12.89 -12.87
CA ASP A 104 7.27 14.27 -12.76
C ASP A 104 6.34 15.10 -11.86
N PRO A 105 6.54 15.06 -10.52
CA PRO A 105 5.67 15.73 -9.56
C PRO A 105 5.99 17.23 -9.37
N PHE A 106 6.30 17.92 -10.46
CA PHE A 106 6.64 19.34 -10.45
C PHE A 106 5.88 20.08 -11.54
N ASN A 107 5.54 21.36 -11.31
CA ASN A 107 4.97 22.23 -12.33
C ASN A 107 6.05 22.75 -13.30
N ALA A 108 5.65 23.60 -14.24
CA ALA A 108 6.57 24.17 -15.25
C ALA A 108 7.67 25.05 -14.65
N ASP A 109 7.43 25.63 -13.48
CA ASP A 109 8.39 26.46 -12.75
C ASP A 109 9.31 25.66 -11.83
N GLY A 110 9.15 24.33 -11.80
CA GLY A 110 9.92 23.41 -10.95
C GLY A 110 9.43 23.34 -9.50
N GLU A 111 8.25 23.91 -9.21
CA GLU A 111 7.64 23.82 -7.88
C GLU A 111 6.99 22.44 -7.68
N THR A 112 7.21 21.84 -6.50
CA THR A 112 6.64 20.53 -6.16
C THR A 112 5.11 20.56 -6.10
N TYR A 113 4.47 19.45 -6.49
CA TYR A 113 3.03 19.27 -6.28
C TYR A 113 2.66 18.97 -4.83
N GLY A 114 3.60 18.57 -3.98
CA GLY A 114 3.36 18.14 -2.61
C GLY A 114 3.40 16.62 -2.46
N GLY A 115 2.85 16.12 -1.36
CA GLY A 115 2.76 14.68 -1.08
C GLY A 115 4.11 13.96 -1.06
N GLY A 116 5.19 14.65 -0.68
CA GLY A 116 6.54 14.12 -0.66
C GLY A 116 7.36 14.36 -1.93
N GLY A 117 6.75 14.87 -3.02
CA GLY A 117 7.47 15.12 -4.28
C GLY A 117 8.17 13.87 -4.84
N ASN A 118 7.51 12.73 -4.79
CA ASN A 118 8.08 11.40 -4.99
C ASN A 118 8.41 11.07 -6.45
N ASP A 119 9.34 11.80 -7.04
CA ASP A 119 9.97 11.35 -8.29
C ASP A 119 10.91 10.16 -8.05
N VAL A 120 11.45 9.61 -9.13
CA VAL A 120 12.38 8.46 -9.05
C VAL A 120 13.61 8.79 -8.18
N SER A 121 14.13 10.01 -8.25
CA SER A 121 15.30 10.43 -7.48
C SER A 121 15.02 10.41 -5.97
N THR A 122 13.89 10.96 -5.57
CA THR A 122 13.42 10.93 -4.18
C THR A 122 13.24 9.51 -3.67
N GLY A 123 12.62 8.64 -4.47
CA GLY A 123 12.45 7.23 -4.13
C GLY A 123 13.80 6.50 -3.97
N VAL A 124 14.75 6.76 -4.85
CA VAL A 124 16.10 6.18 -4.80
C VAL A 124 16.83 6.57 -3.51
N GLU A 125 16.75 7.82 -3.06
CA GLU A 125 17.36 8.25 -1.80
C GLU A 125 16.78 7.51 -0.60
N ILE A 126 15.44 7.34 -0.53
CA ILE A 126 14.78 6.57 0.52
C ILE A 126 15.23 5.10 0.50
N ALA A 127 15.24 4.48 -0.69
CA ALA A 127 15.64 3.09 -0.85
C ALA A 127 17.11 2.84 -0.50
N LYS A 128 18.00 3.78 -0.81
CA LYS A 128 19.42 3.74 -0.44
C LYS A 128 19.60 3.76 1.08
N GLU A 129 18.82 4.58 1.78
CA GLU A 129 18.85 4.61 3.25
C GLU A 129 18.29 3.30 3.84
N ALA A 130 17.19 2.77 3.29
CA ALA A 130 16.62 1.49 3.71
C ALA A 130 17.59 0.30 3.53
N ALA A 131 18.38 0.31 2.47
CA ALA A 131 19.37 -0.73 2.19
C ALA A 131 20.47 -0.82 3.27
N GLN A 132 20.76 0.26 3.99
CA GLN A 132 21.74 0.25 5.10
C GLN A 132 21.27 -0.63 6.28
N TYR A 133 19.98 -0.94 6.34
CA TYR A 133 19.36 -1.77 7.38
C TYR A 133 18.81 -3.10 6.81
N ASP A 134 19.29 -3.53 5.65
CA ASP A 134 18.85 -4.76 4.96
C ASP A 134 17.34 -4.83 4.70
N MET A 135 16.65 -3.70 4.70
CA MET A 135 15.23 -3.64 4.40
C MET A 135 14.98 -3.81 2.90
N LYS A 136 13.98 -4.60 2.57
CA LYS A 136 13.46 -4.65 1.19
C LYS A 136 12.63 -3.43 0.86
N VAL A 137 12.53 -3.12 -0.44
CA VAL A 137 11.63 -2.09 -0.92
C VAL A 137 10.59 -2.66 -1.89
N LEU A 138 9.36 -2.16 -1.75
CA LEU A 138 8.28 -2.27 -2.71
C LEU A 138 8.23 -0.95 -3.47
N LEU A 139 8.44 -1.00 -4.78
CA LEU A 139 8.33 0.16 -5.66
C LEU A 139 6.91 0.26 -6.19
N ASP A 140 6.19 1.31 -5.79
CA ASP A 140 4.79 1.56 -6.15
C ASP A 140 4.71 2.58 -7.30
N PHE A 141 4.64 2.08 -8.52
CA PHE A 141 4.51 2.91 -9.71
C PHE A 141 3.07 3.40 -9.90
N HIS A 142 2.84 4.69 -9.72
CA HIS A 142 1.54 5.31 -10.01
C HIS A 142 1.28 5.50 -11.50
N TYR A 143 2.34 5.64 -12.31
CA TYR A 143 2.26 6.03 -13.73
C TYR A 143 1.46 7.31 -13.93
N SER A 144 1.71 8.26 -13.08
CA SER A 144 1.15 9.62 -13.06
C SER A 144 2.19 10.59 -12.52
N ASP A 145 1.95 11.87 -12.66
CA ASP A 145 2.85 12.91 -12.10
C ASP A 145 2.52 13.25 -10.66
N PHE A 146 1.35 12.85 -10.18
CA PHE A 146 0.86 13.10 -8.84
C PHE A 146 -0.05 11.96 -8.40
N TRP A 147 -0.88 12.14 -7.37
CA TRP A 147 -1.75 11.10 -6.84
C TRP A 147 -2.51 10.35 -7.94
N ALA A 148 -2.33 9.02 -7.98
CA ALA A 148 -3.19 8.10 -8.69
C ALA A 148 -3.95 7.27 -7.66
N GLU A 149 -5.27 7.26 -7.74
CA GLU A 149 -6.17 6.63 -6.79
C GLU A 149 -7.50 6.27 -7.49
N PRO A 150 -8.46 5.63 -6.85
CA PRO A 150 -9.64 5.14 -7.56
C PRO A 150 -10.48 6.20 -8.28
N ALA A 151 -10.42 7.48 -7.86
CA ALA A 151 -11.16 8.54 -8.54
C ALA A 151 -10.37 9.19 -9.68
N VAL A 152 -9.05 9.02 -9.72
CA VAL A 152 -8.17 9.75 -10.62
C VAL A 152 -6.98 8.89 -11.05
N GLN A 153 -6.80 8.73 -12.38
CA GLN A 153 -5.72 7.96 -13.01
C GLN A 153 -5.22 8.73 -14.24
N LEU A 154 -4.59 9.88 -14.00
CA LEU A 154 -4.17 10.77 -15.08
C LEU A 154 -2.91 10.28 -15.77
N VAL A 155 -2.82 10.56 -17.08
CA VAL A 155 -1.62 10.32 -17.89
C VAL A 155 -0.53 11.32 -17.50
N PRO A 156 0.73 10.89 -17.31
CA PRO A 156 1.86 11.80 -17.11
C PRO A 156 1.96 12.86 -18.21
N LYS A 157 2.36 14.07 -17.85
CA LYS A 157 2.52 15.21 -18.77
C LYS A 157 3.33 14.84 -20.02
N ALA A 158 4.43 14.12 -19.80
CA ALA A 158 5.35 13.71 -20.87
C ALA A 158 4.70 12.76 -21.90
N TRP A 159 3.67 11.99 -21.49
CA TRP A 159 3.03 10.95 -22.32
C TRP A 159 1.68 11.41 -22.92
N LYS A 160 1.21 12.62 -22.61
CA LYS A 160 -0.09 13.13 -23.12
C LYS A 160 -0.21 13.10 -24.65
N LYS A 161 0.89 13.27 -25.38
CA LYS A 161 0.93 13.19 -26.84
C LYS A 161 0.66 11.79 -27.38
N ASP A 162 0.85 10.76 -26.55
CA ASP A 162 0.79 9.33 -26.95
C ASP A 162 -0.53 8.64 -26.56
N VAL A 163 -1.48 9.37 -25.96
CA VAL A 163 -2.76 8.80 -25.42
C VAL A 163 -3.62 8.07 -26.44
N ASN A 164 -3.49 8.38 -27.73
CA ASN A 164 -4.23 7.73 -28.81
C ASN A 164 -3.41 6.64 -29.50
N ASN A 165 -2.24 6.29 -28.97
CA ASN A 165 -1.35 5.27 -29.52
C ASN A 165 -0.97 4.29 -28.42
N THR A 166 -1.73 3.19 -28.32
CA THR A 166 -1.55 2.17 -27.28
C THR A 166 -0.15 1.57 -27.28
N GLU A 167 0.49 1.36 -28.45
CA GLU A 167 1.83 0.78 -28.51
C GLU A 167 2.88 1.75 -27.99
N LYS A 168 2.74 3.04 -28.32
CA LYS A 168 3.65 4.07 -27.81
C LYS A 168 3.50 4.23 -26.29
N MET A 169 2.26 4.25 -25.78
CA MET A 169 2.01 4.25 -24.33
C MET A 169 2.62 3.03 -23.64
N CYS A 170 2.53 1.84 -24.26
CA CYS A 170 3.22 0.65 -23.73
C CYS A 170 4.73 0.83 -23.69
N SER A 171 5.32 1.45 -24.72
CA SER A 171 6.77 1.75 -24.71
C SER A 171 7.13 2.74 -23.59
N ASP A 172 6.32 3.79 -23.38
CA ASP A 172 6.55 4.78 -22.35
C ASP A 172 6.49 4.15 -20.94
N VAL A 173 5.51 3.28 -20.69
CA VAL A 173 5.40 2.51 -19.43
C VAL A 173 6.60 1.59 -19.24
N TYR A 174 6.98 0.84 -20.27
CA TYR A 174 8.12 -0.08 -20.21
C TYR A 174 9.42 0.66 -19.94
N ASP A 175 9.71 1.72 -20.71
CA ASP A 175 10.96 2.46 -20.60
C ASP A 175 11.07 3.17 -19.24
N PHE A 176 10.01 3.82 -18.77
CA PHE A 176 9.99 4.45 -17.45
C PHE A 176 10.22 3.45 -16.33
N THR A 177 9.57 2.29 -16.38
CA THR A 177 9.72 1.23 -15.37
C THR A 177 11.14 0.68 -15.37
N LYS A 178 11.67 0.36 -16.55
CA LYS A 178 13.04 -0.13 -16.76
C LYS A 178 14.08 0.85 -16.21
N GLU A 179 14.03 2.10 -16.64
CA GLU A 179 15.01 3.13 -16.26
C GLU A 179 14.95 3.42 -14.76
N SER A 180 13.75 3.44 -14.18
CA SER A 180 13.56 3.58 -12.74
C SER A 180 14.20 2.42 -11.98
N ILE A 181 13.84 1.18 -12.33
CA ILE A 181 14.42 -0.03 -11.69
C ILE A 181 15.96 0.00 -11.76
N GLN A 182 16.53 0.39 -12.91
CA GLN A 182 17.97 0.48 -13.05
C GLN A 182 18.59 1.48 -12.05
N LYS A 183 17.99 2.67 -11.89
CA LYS A 183 18.45 3.68 -10.91
C LYS A 183 18.40 3.15 -9.48
N PHE A 184 17.33 2.44 -9.09
CA PHE A 184 17.23 1.82 -7.77
C PHE A 184 18.30 0.75 -7.56
N LYS A 185 18.56 -0.10 -8.55
CA LYS A 185 19.60 -1.13 -8.49
C LYS A 185 21.00 -0.52 -8.39
N ASP A 186 21.29 0.50 -9.18
CA ASP A 186 22.59 1.19 -9.16
C ASP A 186 22.87 1.86 -7.81
N ALA A 187 21.83 2.25 -7.09
CA ALA A 187 21.90 2.79 -5.74
C ALA A 187 21.98 1.71 -4.64
N GLY A 188 21.95 0.43 -5.00
CA GLY A 188 22.03 -0.68 -4.05
C GLY A 188 20.72 -1.03 -3.34
N ALA A 189 19.56 -0.59 -3.87
CA ALA A 189 18.26 -0.92 -3.30
C ALA A 189 17.98 -2.42 -3.35
N ASN A 190 17.47 -2.97 -2.25
CA ASN A 190 17.00 -4.36 -2.18
C ASN A 190 15.54 -4.45 -2.66
N ILE A 191 15.33 -4.51 -3.97
CA ILE A 191 14.00 -4.54 -4.57
C ILE A 191 13.37 -5.93 -4.37
N GLY A 192 12.40 -6.02 -3.47
CA GLY A 192 11.69 -7.28 -3.21
C GLY A 192 10.37 -7.41 -3.96
N MET A 193 9.74 -6.28 -4.30
CA MET A 193 8.45 -6.27 -4.99
C MET A 193 8.30 -5.00 -5.84
N VAL A 194 7.61 -5.11 -6.96
CA VAL A 194 7.23 -3.97 -7.80
C VAL A 194 5.73 -4.00 -8.03
N GLN A 195 5.07 -2.92 -7.65
CA GLN A 195 3.65 -2.68 -7.84
C GLN A 195 3.44 -1.90 -9.14
N VAL A 196 2.76 -2.51 -10.09
CA VAL A 196 2.48 -1.95 -11.41
C VAL A 196 1.10 -1.30 -11.40
N GLY A 197 1.06 0.01 -11.22
CA GLY A 197 -0.14 0.80 -10.99
C GLY A 197 -0.56 0.85 -9.50
N ASN A 198 -1.18 1.96 -9.09
CA ASN A 198 -1.70 2.16 -7.74
C ASN A 198 -3.22 2.23 -7.75
N GLU A 199 -3.87 1.38 -6.93
CA GLU A 199 -5.33 1.36 -6.76
C GLU A 199 -6.11 1.38 -8.09
N ILE A 200 -5.73 0.51 -9.00
CA ILE A 200 -6.23 0.49 -10.40
C ILE A 200 -7.65 -0.06 -10.55
N THR A 201 -8.41 -0.11 -9.48
CA THR A 201 -9.78 -0.64 -9.47
C THR A 201 -10.67 -0.01 -10.52
N ASN A 202 -10.54 1.27 -10.75
CA ASN A 202 -11.36 2.01 -11.71
C ASN A 202 -10.64 2.28 -13.05
N GLY A 203 -9.44 1.74 -13.25
CA GLY A 203 -8.66 1.88 -14.48
C GLY A 203 -7.24 2.37 -14.26
N LEU A 204 -6.57 2.81 -15.33
CA LEU A 204 -5.17 3.23 -15.34
C LEU A 204 -4.89 4.15 -16.53
N LEU A 205 -3.92 5.08 -16.37
CA LEU A 205 -3.34 5.87 -17.47
C LEU A 205 -4.39 6.53 -18.40
N GLY A 206 -5.30 7.29 -17.80
CA GLY A 206 -6.34 8.02 -18.53
C GLY A 206 -7.55 7.18 -18.95
N ILE A 207 -7.46 5.85 -18.90
CA ILE A 207 -8.58 4.92 -19.12
C ILE A 207 -9.14 4.53 -17.75
N TYR A 208 -10.04 5.34 -17.22
CA TYR A 208 -10.64 5.09 -15.91
C TYR A 208 -12.09 5.57 -15.84
N SER A 209 -12.87 5.01 -14.91
CA SER A 209 -14.26 5.39 -14.69
C SER A 209 -14.35 6.74 -13.97
N ASN A 210 -15.28 7.58 -14.41
CA ASN A 210 -15.53 8.89 -13.81
C ASN A 210 -16.53 8.77 -12.65
N ARG A 211 -16.04 8.77 -11.42
CA ARG A 211 -16.87 8.67 -10.22
C ARG A 211 -17.80 9.86 -10.02
N ASP A 212 -17.43 11.06 -10.47
CA ASP A 212 -18.28 12.24 -10.40
C ASP A 212 -19.53 12.12 -11.28
N LYS A 213 -19.45 11.28 -12.33
CA LYS A 213 -20.58 10.90 -13.19
C LYS A 213 -21.32 9.65 -12.70
N GLY A 214 -20.97 9.12 -11.54
CA GLY A 214 -21.56 7.89 -10.99
C GLY A 214 -21.11 6.62 -11.72
N GLU A 215 -20.04 6.66 -12.51
CA GLU A 215 -19.51 5.48 -13.20
C GLU A 215 -18.83 4.54 -12.20
N SER A 216 -19.06 3.23 -12.39
CA SER A 216 -18.42 2.18 -11.60
C SER A 216 -17.21 1.59 -12.34
N PHE A 217 -16.38 0.82 -11.62
CA PHE A 217 -15.26 0.05 -12.18
C PHE A 217 -15.64 -0.77 -13.42
N ASN A 218 -16.90 -1.19 -13.52
CA ASN A 218 -17.38 -2.04 -14.62
C ASN A 218 -17.42 -1.32 -15.98
N VAL A 219 -17.42 0.01 -16.01
CA VAL A 219 -17.29 0.81 -17.25
C VAL A 219 -15.95 0.53 -17.94
N ILE A 220 -14.92 0.17 -17.18
CA ILE A 220 -13.61 -0.21 -17.73
C ILE A 220 -13.49 -1.72 -17.84
N TRP A 221 -13.69 -2.44 -16.75
CA TRP A 221 -13.40 -3.87 -16.70
C TRP A 221 -14.49 -4.75 -17.34
N GLY A 222 -15.71 -4.25 -17.46
CA GLY A 222 -16.80 -4.88 -18.22
C GLY A 222 -16.70 -4.63 -19.73
N ASP A 223 -15.98 -3.59 -20.16
CA ASP A 223 -15.71 -3.29 -21.57
C ASP A 223 -14.44 -4.01 -22.04
N LYS A 224 -14.58 -4.94 -23.00
CA LYS A 224 -13.46 -5.75 -23.51
C LYS A 224 -12.35 -4.90 -24.13
N LYS A 225 -12.70 -3.82 -24.86
CA LYS A 225 -11.70 -2.98 -25.54
C LYS A 225 -10.89 -2.20 -24.51
N LYS A 226 -11.57 -1.52 -23.58
CA LYS A 226 -10.92 -0.73 -22.54
C LYS A 226 -10.07 -1.61 -21.61
N SER A 227 -10.61 -2.72 -21.11
CA SER A 227 -9.87 -3.63 -20.24
C SER A 227 -8.67 -4.27 -20.92
N THR A 228 -8.78 -4.63 -22.21
CA THR A 228 -7.63 -5.15 -22.96
C THR A 228 -6.55 -4.09 -23.14
N GLU A 229 -6.90 -2.84 -23.36
CA GLU A 229 -5.93 -1.74 -23.48
C GLU A 229 -5.21 -1.47 -22.15
N VAL A 230 -5.94 -1.38 -21.04
CA VAL A 230 -5.34 -1.27 -19.69
C VAL A 230 -4.42 -2.46 -19.42
N ASN A 231 -4.84 -3.68 -19.75
CA ASN A 231 -4.02 -4.88 -19.57
C ASN A 231 -2.73 -4.87 -20.42
N LYS A 232 -2.71 -4.23 -21.59
CA LYS A 232 -1.47 -4.01 -22.36
C LYS A 232 -0.49 -3.10 -21.60
N TYR A 233 -0.98 -2.03 -20.98
CA TYR A 233 -0.14 -1.14 -20.17
C TYR A 233 0.44 -1.87 -18.95
N LEU A 234 -0.38 -2.66 -18.24
CA LEU A 234 0.10 -3.51 -17.15
C LEU A 234 1.18 -4.49 -17.62
N LYS A 235 0.95 -5.18 -18.75
CA LYS A 235 1.92 -6.13 -19.31
C LYS A 235 3.23 -5.46 -19.70
N ALA A 236 3.21 -4.21 -20.16
CA ALA A 236 4.42 -3.45 -20.50
C ALA A 236 5.27 -3.17 -19.27
N GLY A 237 4.67 -2.69 -18.17
CA GLY A 237 5.36 -2.50 -16.90
C GLY A 237 5.89 -3.82 -16.32
N ILE A 238 5.06 -4.85 -16.32
CA ILE A 238 5.43 -6.20 -15.83
C ILE A 238 6.63 -6.75 -16.62
N LYS A 239 6.64 -6.58 -17.95
CA LYS A 239 7.76 -7.01 -18.80
C LYS A 239 9.08 -6.37 -18.34
N ALA A 240 9.09 -5.07 -18.10
CA ALA A 240 10.28 -4.38 -17.59
C ALA A 240 10.74 -4.94 -16.23
N VAL A 241 9.79 -5.23 -15.32
CA VAL A 241 10.12 -5.84 -14.01
C VAL A 241 10.78 -7.20 -14.19
N ARG A 242 10.16 -8.09 -15.01
CA ARG A 242 10.69 -9.44 -15.25
C ARG A 242 12.08 -9.43 -15.89
N GLU A 243 12.36 -8.48 -16.77
CA GLU A 243 13.65 -8.37 -17.46
C GLU A 243 14.74 -7.76 -16.59
N TYR A 244 14.43 -6.75 -15.77
CA TYR A 244 15.45 -5.96 -15.08
C TYR A 244 15.60 -6.25 -13.58
N THR A 245 14.59 -6.89 -12.98
CA THR A 245 14.64 -7.35 -11.58
C THR A 245 13.81 -8.65 -11.41
N PRO A 246 14.24 -9.76 -12.08
CA PRO A 246 13.45 -11.01 -12.16
C PRO A 246 13.21 -11.67 -10.80
N GLN A 247 14.02 -11.37 -9.78
CA GLN A 247 13.87 -11.88 -8.43
C GLN A 247 12.74 -11.18 -7.64
N ALA A 248 12.33 -9.97 -8.06
CA ALA A 248 11.26 -9.24 -7.40
C ALA A 248 9.90 -9.83 -7.73
N LEU A 249 9.00 -9.83 -6.75
CA LEU A 249 7.60 -10.15 -6.99
C LEU A 249 6.92 -9.01 -7.76
N VAL A 250 6.03 -9.38 -8.67
CA VAL A 250 5.17 -8.43 -9.40
C VAL A 250 3.81 -8.37 -8.73
N ALA A 251 3.36 -7.17 -8.38
CA ALA A 251 2.09 -6.96 -7.72
C ALA A 251 1.15 -6.07 -8.52
N LEU A 252 -0.15 -6.36 -8.44
CA LEU A 252 -1.23 -5.49 -8.89
C LEU A 252 -2.09 -5.11 -7.68
N HIS A 253 -2.58 -3.88 -7.64
CA HIS A 253 -3.17 -3.27 -6.46
C HIS A 253 -4.61 -2.78 -6.71
N LEU A 254 -5.54 -3.27 -5.91
CA LEU A 254 -6.94 -2.85 -5.90
C LEU A 254 -7.33 -2.26 -4.55
N GLU A 255 -8.33 -1.40 -4.53
CA GLU A 255 -8.85 -0.78 -3.31
C GLU A 255 -10.17 -1.41 -2.85
N THR A 256 -10.49 -1.28 -1.57
CA THR A 256 -11.74 -1.72 -0.93
C THR A 256 -12.12 -3.17 -1.25
N PRO A 257 -11.83 -4.12 -0.36
CA PRO A 257 -12.05 -5.55 -0.57
C PRO A 257 -13.50 -5.87 -0.98
N ASN A 258 -13.68 -6.43 -2.18
CA ASN A 258 -14.98 -6.83 -2.69
C ASN A 258 -14.81 -7.97 -3.71
N VAL A 259 -15.34 -9.14 -3.41
CA VAL A 259 -15.16 -10.35 -4.20
C VAL A 259 -15.67 -10.20 -5.64
N TRP A 260 -16.85 -9.61 -5.83
CA TRP A 260 -17.42 -9.43 -7.17
C TRP A 260 -16.55 -8.50 -8.02
N LYS A 261 -16.17 -7.36 -7.46
CA LYS A 261 -15.32 -6.37 -8.10
C LYS A 261 -13.96 -6.97 -8.46
N TYR A 262 -13.28 -7.58 -7.50
CA TYR A 262 -11.96 -8.19 -7.71
C TYR A 262 -12.02 -9.32 -8.72
N LYS A 263 -13.01 -10.21 -8.62
CA LYS A 263 -13.19 -11.32 -9.57
C LYS A 263 -13.40 -10.83 -11.01
N THR A 264 -14.21 -9.78 -11.19
CA THR A 264 -14.45 -9.19 -12.51
C THR A 264 -13.14 -8.70 -13.12
N ILE A 265 -12.33 -7.98 -12.35
CA ILE A 265 -11.05 -7.43 -12.80
C ILE A 265 -10.05 -8.57 -13.07
N MET A 266 -9.87 -9.49 -12.15
CA MET A 266 -8.93 -10.62 -12.26
C MET A 266 -9.27 -11.54 -13.42
N ASN A 267 -10.54 -11.68 -13.79
CA ASN A 267 -10.96 -12.43 -14.99
C ASN A 267 -10.42 -11.77 -16.27
N THR A 268 -10.37 -10.44 -16.35
CA THR A 268 -9.77 -9.76 -17.52
C THR A 268 -8.26 -9.98 -17.56
N TRP A 269 -7.58 -9.93 -16.39
CA TRP A 269 -6.16 -10.22 -16.31
C TRP A 269 -5.83 -11.64 -16.74
N LYS A 270 -6.63 -12.62 -16.31
CA LYS A 270 -6.49 -14.02 -16.74
C LYS A 270 -6.74 -14.18 -18.23
N ARG A 271 -7.80 -13.55 -18.77
CA ARG A 271 -8.13 -13.56 -20.21
C ARG A 271 -6.96 -13.09 -21.06
N ASP A 272 -6.30 -12.00 -20.64
CA ASP A 272 -5.26 -11.33 -21.42
C ASP A 272 -3.83 -11.76 -21.01
N ASN A 273 -3.71 -12.81 -20.18
CA ASN A 273 -2.44 -13.36 -19.71
C ASN A 273 -1.54 -12.31 -19.04
N VAL A 274 -2.11 -11.52 -18.11
CA VAL A 274 -1.34 -10.61 -17.27
C VAL A 274 -0.58 -11.42 -16.23
N ASP A 275 0.77 -11.37 -16.29
CA ASP A 275 1.67 -12.19 -15.46
C ASP A 275 2.07 -11.45 -14.18
N TYR A 276 1.33 -11.66 -13.10
CA TYR A 276 1.62 -11.10 -11.78
C TYR A 276 1.64 -12.20 -10.70
N ASP A 277 2.31 -11.91 -9.57
CA ASP A 277 2.50 -12.84 -8.47
C ASP A 277 1.57 -12.55 -7.29
N VAL A 278 1.35 -11.28 -7.00
CA VAL A 278 0.69 -10.79 -5.78
C VAL A 278 -0.52 -9.93 -6.11
N LEU A 279 -1.66 -10.24 -5.51
CA LEU A 279 -2.79 -9.33 -5.43
C LEU A 279 -2.62 -8.48 -4.16
N GLY A 280 -2.48 -7.18 -4.32
CA GLY A 280 -2.48 -6.20 -3.24
C GLY A 280 -3.85 -5.59 -3.02
N SER A 281 -4.20 -5.28 -1.77
CA SER A 281 -5.44 -4.60 -1.40
C SER A 281 -5.17 -3.43 -0.47
N SER A 282 -5.86 -2.30 -0.68
CA SER A 282 -6.02 -1.30 0.37
C SER A 282 -7.12 -1.75 1.33
N TYR A 283 -6.88 -1.57 2.62
CA TYR A 283 -7.78 -1.96 3.69
C TYR A 283 -7.78 -0.90 4.77
N TYR A 284 -8.85 -0.09 4.82
CA TYR A 284 -9.01 0.97 5.80
C TYR A 284 -10.31 0.79 6.57
N PRO A 285 -10.27 0.30 7.82
CA PRO A 285 -11.47 -0.02 8.61
C PRO A 285 -12.42 1.15 8.82
N PHE A 286 -11.94 2.38 8.76
CA PHE A 286 -12.74 3.58 8.94
C PHE A 286 -13.56 3.99 7.71
N TRP A 287 -13.22 3.48 6.51
CA TRP A 287 -13.98 3.79 5.30
C TRP A 287 -15.09 2.76 5.06
N SER A 288 -16.25 3.28 4.63
CA SER A 288 -17.42 2.45 4.29
C SER A 288 -17.91 1.60 5.46
N ILE A 289 -17.87 2.12 6.69
CA ILE A 289 -18.29 1.40 7.91
C ILE A 289 -19.73 0.91 7.79
N ALA A 290 -20.67 1.77 7.33
CA ALA A 290 -22.07 1.39 7.16
C ALA A 290 -22.27 0.25 6.16
N ALA A 291 -21.44 0.20 5.10
CA ALA A 291 -21.47 -0.86 4.10
C ALA A 291 -20.65 -2.10 4.51
N LYS A 292 -19.95 -2.06 5.65
CA LYS A 292 -19.05 -3.12 6.13
C LYS A 292 -18.06 -3.60 5.04
N ALA A 293 -17.55 -2.65 4.25
CA ALA A 293 -16.71 -2.96 3.11
C ALA A 293 -15.28 -3.35 3.51
N ASN A 294 -14.73 -2.71 4.56
CA ASN A 294 -13.39 -2.99 5.08
C ASN A 294 -13.52 -3.74 6.42
N THR A 295 -13.68 -5.05 6.35
CA THR A 295 -13.77 -5.95 7.50
C THR A 295 -12.82 -7.13 7.33
N PRO A 296 -12.39 -7.79 8.42
CA PRO A 296 -11.59 -9.00 8.32
C PRO A 296 -12.23 -10.07 7.42
N LYS A 297 -13.57 -10.17 7.42
CA LYS A 297 -14.28 -11.10 6.55
C LYS A 297 -14.13 -10.76 5.08
N THR A 298 -14.39 -9.52 4.67
CA THR A 298 -14.26 -9.10 3.26
C THR A 298 -12.82 -9.26 2.77
N LEU A 299 -11.85 -8.95 3.63
CA LEU A 299 -10.42 -9.13 3.34
C LEU A 299 -10.08 -10.61 3.11
N LYS A 300 -10.52 -11.49 4.01
CA LYS A 300 -10.33 -12.94 3.88
C LYS A 300 -10.97 -13.50 2.62
N ASP A 301 -12.15 -13.01 2.25
CA ASP A 301 -12.86 -13.45 1.06
C ASP A 301 -12.08 -13.10 -0.23
N VAL A 302 -11.52 -11.90 -0.35
CA VAL A 302 -10.69 -11.52 -1.51
C VAL A 302 -9.32 -12.21 -1.50
N GLN A 303 -8.76 -12.51 -0.35
CA GLN A 303 -7.54 -13.32 -0.23
C GLN A 303 -7.78 -14.76 -0.70
N THR A 304 -8.90 -15.36 -0.33
CA THR A 304 -9.32 -16.68 -0.81
C THR A 304 -9.54 -16.68 -2.33
N LEU A 305 -10.13 -15.60 -2.85
CA LEU A 305 -10.25 -15.39 -4.29
C LEU A 305 -8.86 -15.36 -4.96
N ALA A 306 -7.91 -14.60 -4.43
CA ALA A 306 -6.54 -14.55 -4.96
C ALA A 306 -5.90 -15.95 -5.01
N ALA A 307 -6.03 -16.74 -3.94
CA ALA A 307 -5.55 -18.14 -3.91
C ALA A 307 -6.19 -19.00 -5.01
N SER A 308 -7.47 -18.80 -5.32
CA SER A 308 -8.17 -19.52 -6.40
C SER A 308 -7.64 -19.18 -7.79
N TYR A 309 -6.96 -18.05 -7.95
CA TYR A 309 -6.25 -17.65 -9.18
C TYR A 309 -4.76 -18.01 -9.14
N GLY A 310 -4.30 -18.71 -8.09
CA GLY A 310 -2.89 -19.05 -7.91
C GLY A 310 -2.02 -17.84 -7.56
N LYS A 311 -2.56 -16.85 -6.82
CA LYS A 311 -1.85 -15.62 -6.46
C LYS A 311 -1.62 -15.51 -4.96
N MET A 312 -0.46 -14.97 -4.60
CA MET A 312 -0.20 -14.49 -3.23
C MET A 312 -1.02 -13.23 -2.95
N PHE A 313 -1.09 -12.86 -1.68
CA PHE A 313 -1.89 -11.74 -1.21
C PHE A 313 -1.14 -10.92 -0.16
N ALA A 314 -1.28 -9.61 -0.23
CA ALA A 314 -0.81 -8.69 0.80
C ALA A 314 -1.77 -7.50 0.93
N VAL A 315 -1.78 -6.86 2.09
CA VAL A 315 -2.39 -5.54 2.25
C VAL A 315 -1.31 -4.49 2.01
N PHE A 316 -1.54 -3.62 1.03
CA PHE A 316 -0.56 -2.58 0.65
C PHE A 316 -0.79 -1.26 1.35
N GLU A 317 -1.99 -1.04 1.86
CA GLU A 317 -2.33 0.15 2.61
C GLU A 317 -3.31 -0.16 3.73
N THR A 318 -2.98 0.30 4.93
CA THR A 318 -3.85 0.36 6.09
C THR A 318 -3.37 1.46 7.03
N SER A 319 -4.23 1.93 7.91
CA SER A 319 -3.86 2.81 9.03
C SER A 319 -4.97 2.87 10.07
N TRP A 320 -4.65 3.36 11.26
CA TRP A 320 -5.60 3.69 12.31
C TRP A 320 -5.14 4.92 13.11
N VAL A 321 -6.10 5.64 13.68
CA VAL A 321 -5.82 6.89 14.40
C VAL A 321 -5.17 6.68 15.76
N ASN A 322 -4.17 7.48 16.05
CA ASN A 322 -3.59 7.60 17.39
C ASN A 322 -4.33 8.62 18.26
N SER A 323 -5.01 9.58 17.65
CA SER A 323 -5.86 10.59 18.31
C SER A 323 -6.88 11.15 17.33
N LEU A 324 -7.84 11.95 17.79
CA LEU A 324 -8.75 12.72 16.93
C LEU A 324 -8.28 14.17 16.71
N ASN A 325 -7.10 14.50 17.20
CA ASN A 325 -6.57 15.85 17.08
C ASN A 325 -6.02 16.10 15.68
N ASP A 326 -6.19 17.34 15.23
CA ASP A 326 -5.56 17.87 14.03
C ASP A 326 -4.27 18.58 14.45
N GLY A 327 -3.13 18.05 14.02
CA GLY A 327 -1.82 18.53 14.45
C GLY A 327 -1.28 19.67 13.58
N ASP A 328 -1.84 19.92 12.38
CA ASP A 328 -1.28 20.87 11.43
C ASP A 328 -2.30 21.85 10.80
N GLY A 329 -3.56 21.76 11.18
CA GLY A 329 -4.63 22.65 10.70
C GLY A 329 -5.30 22.18 9.41
N THR A 330 -4.88 21.06 8.81
CA THR A 330 -5.60 20.44 7.69
C THR A 330 -6.56 19.37 8.23
N PRO A 331 -7.87 19.48 7.96
CA PRO A 331 -8.84 18.52 8.50
C PRO A 331 -8.45 17.07 8.20
N ASN A 332 -8.42 16.26 9.23
CA ASN A 332 -8.06 14.84 9.12
C ASN A 332 -9.16 13.99 8.47
N SER A 333 -8.78 12.92 7.77
CA SER A 333 -9.68 11.91 7.23
C SER A 333 -10.50 11.23 8.33
N ILE A 334 -9.92 11.10 9.53
CA ILE A 334 -10.61 10.68 10.75
C ILE A 334 -10.43 11.79 11.79
N GLY A 335 -11.40 12.70 11.84
CA GLY A 335 -11.38 13.85 12.76
C GLY A 335 -12.45 13.80 13.84
N ASP A 336 -13.36 12.82 13.78
CA ASP A 336 -14.44 12.67 14.74
C ASP A 336 -14.76 11.19 15.01
N SER A 337 -15.68 10.94 15.95
CA SER A 337 -16.05 9.59 16.36
C SER A 337 -16.91 8.82 15.34
N THR A 338 -17.37 9.42 14.26
CA THR A 338 -18.27 8.77 13.31
C THR A 338 -17.59 7.66 12.51
N ASN A 339 -16.27 7.77 12.32
CA ASN A 339 -15.47 6.81 11.57
C ASN A 339 -14.62 5.88 12.46
N THR A 340 -14.77 5.93 13.78
CA THR A 340 -13.95 5.19 14.73
C THR A 340 -14.66 3.98 15.37
N GLY A 341 -15.75 3.51 14.78
CA GLY A 341 -16.54 2.40 15.34
C GLY A 341 -15.88 1.01 15.25
N ALA A 342 -14.75 0.86 14.53
CA ALA A 342 -14.07 -0.43 14.38
C ALA A 342 -13.12 -0.74 15.55
N TYR A 343 -12.36 0.24 15.99
CA TYR A 343 -11.38 0.13 17.08
C TYR A 343 -11.41 1.39 17.95
N GLU A 344 -10.82 1.33 19.13
CA GLU A 344 -10.63 2.51 19.97
C GLU A 344 -9.65 3.50 19.34
N VAL A 345 -9.79 4.78 19.66
CA VAL A 345 -8.84 5.83 19.28
C VAL A 345 -7.62 5.74 20.18
N GLY A 346 -6.43 5.73 19.61
CA GLY A 346 -5.20 5.70 20.36
C GLY A 346 -4.23 4.58 19.95
N PRO A 347 -3.04 4.54 20.54
CA PRO A 347 -2.03 3.53 20.26
C PRO A 347 -2.50 2.08 20.46
N GLN A 348 -3.40 1.81 21.44
CA GLN A 348 -3.96 0.47 21.59
C GLN A 348 -4.90 0.12 20.43
N GLY A 349 -5.69 1.06 19.94
CA GLY A 349 -6.53 0.84 18.75
C GLY A 349 -5.69 0.53 17.50
N GLN A 350 -4.55 1.18 17.32
CA GLN A 350 -3.58 0.85 16.27
C GLN A 350 -3.06 -0.60 16.40
N VAL A 351 -2.75 -1.03 17.63
CA VAL A 351 -2.32 -2.42 17.91
C VAL A 351 -3.44 -3.42 17.61
N ASN A 352 -4.69 -3.09 17.99
CA ASN A 352 -5.83 -3.98 17.79
C ASN A 352 -6.16 -4.13 16.30
N GLU A 353 -6.14 -3.03 15.54
CA GLU A 353 -6.30 -3.05 14.07
C GLU A 353 -5.23 -3.91 13.41
N LEU A 354 -3.96 -3.68 13.73
CA LEU A 354 -2.84 -4.45 13.19
C LEU A 354 -2.92 -5.94 13.59
N THR A 355 -3.36 -6.25 14.80
CA THR A 355 -3.53 -7.64 15.26
C THR A 355 -4.55 -8.37 14.39
N ASP A 356 -5.75 -7.81 14.23
CA ASP A 356 -6.82 -8.41 13.42
C ASP A 356 -6.42 -8.55 11.95
N LEU A 357 -5.73 -7.53 11.43
CA LEU A 357 -5.26 -7.51 10.06
C LEU A 357 -4.23 -8.61 9.79
N TYR A 358 -3.19 -8.70 10.62
CA TYR A 358 -2.16 -9.74 10.48
C TYR A 358 -2.70 -11.13 10.74
N ASP A 359 -3.57 -11.33 11.74
CA ASP A 359 -4.24 -12.61 11.97
C ASP A 359 -5.06 -13.05 10.76
N THR A 360 -5.74 -12.11 10.10
CA THR A 360 -6.50 -12.38 8.88
C THR A 360 -5.59 -12.79 7.73
N VAL A 361 -4.63 -11.93 7.36
CA VAL A 361 -3.77 -12.13 6.19
C VAL A 361 -2.88 -13.36 6.36
N LEU A 362 -2.31 -13.57 7.55
CA LEU A 362 -1.39 -14.67 7.78
C LEU A 362 -2.08 -16.01 8.13
N SER A 363 -3.41 -16.03 8.26
CA SER A 363 -4.19 -17.25 8.45
C SER A 363 -4.18 -18.19 7.23
N GLN A 364 -3.86 -17.68 6.05
CA GLN A 364 -3.77 -18.43 4.81
C GLN A 364 -2.34 -18.49 4.29
N ASP A 365 -1.98 -19.58 3.63
CA ASP A 365 -0.61 -19.83 3.15
C ASP A 365 -0.16 -18.87 2.04
N ASN A 366 -1.09 -18.26 1.30
CA ASN A 366 -0.79 -17.26 0.28
C ASN A 366 -0.60 -15.83 0.83
N GLY A 367 -0.78 -15.60 2.14
CA GLY A 367 -0.67 -14.28 2.77
C GLY A 367 0.78 -13.92 3.08
N LEU A 368 1.24 -12.78 2.57
CA LEU A 368 2.60 -12.27 2.77
C LEU A 368 2.75 -11.40 4.01
N GLY A 369 1.77 -10.57 4.32
CA GLY A 369 1.78 -9.57 5.37
C GLY A 369 1.17 -8.25 4.91
N THR A 370 1.56 -7.15 5.55
CA THR A 370 0.92 -5.85 5.34
C THR A 370 1.91 -4.69 5.31
N PHE A 371 1.46 -3.56 4.72
CA PHE A 371 2.13 -2.27 4.77
C PHE A 371 1.23 -1.24 5.44
N TYR A 372 1.76 -0.56 6.46
CA TYR A 372 1.11 0.59 7.07
C TYR A 372 1.35 1.81 6.20
N TRP A 373 0.29 2.51 5.80
CA TRP A 373 0.43 3.64 4.88
C TRP A 373 0.81 4.92 5.62
N GLU A 374 1.92 5.52 5.19
CA GLU A 374 2.45 6.79 5.71
C GLU A 374 2.55 6.82 7.25
N GLY A 375 3.09 5.74 7.81
CA GLY A 375 3.18 5.56 9.26
C GLY A 375 4.09 6.55 9.99
N ALA A 376 4.81 7.39 9.26
CA ALA A 376 5.70 8.43 9.79
C ALA A 376 5.35 9.84 9.29
N TRP A 377 4.18 10.05 8.67
CA TRP A 377 3.79 11.37 8.19
C TRP A 377 3.23 12.21 9.33
N ILE A 378 4.08 13.03 9.90
CA ILE A 378 3.77 13.94 11.01
C ILE A 378 3.89 15.40 10.56
N PRO A 379 3.30 16.38 11.27
CA PRO A 379 3.43 17.79 10.95
C PRO A 379 4.88 18.26 10.95
N VAL A 380 5.22 19.23 10.12
CA VAL A 380 6.53 19.91 10.20
C VAL A 380 6.64 20.66 11.52
N LYS A 381 5.63 21.45 11.83
CA LYS A 381 5.41 22.01 13.16
C LYS A 381 3.96 21.79 13.55
N ALA A 382 3.77 21.19 14.70
CA ALA A 382 2.44 21.04 15.26
C ALA A 382 1.90 22.36 15.80
N GLY A 383 0.58 22.45 15.83
CA GLY A 383 -0.15 23.57 16.36
C GLY A 383 -0.80 24.45 15.30
N TRP A 384 -2.01 24.88 15.62
CA TRP A 384 -2.81 25.75 14.73
C TRP A 384 -2.10 27.07 14.40
N THR A 385 -1.33 27.61 15.32
CA THR A 385 -0.56 28.84 15.12
C THR A 385 0.53 28.71 14.08
N ASN A 386 0.94 27.49 13.76
CA ASN A 386 1.97 27.17 12.76
C ASN A 386 1.43 26.94 11.34
N TRP A 387 0.12 27.13 11.11
CA TRP A 387 -0.53 26.87 9.82
C TRP A 387 0.14 27.60 8.64
N GLU A 388 0.39 28.91 8.79
CA GLU A 388 1.04 29.69 7.72
C GLU A 388 2.47 29.21 7.43
N TYR A 389 3.20 28.83 8.48
CA TYR A 389 4.53 28.24 8.35
C TYR A 389 4.46 26.90 7.61
N ASN A 390 3.55 26.01 8.01
CA ASN A 390 3.37 24.71 7.38
C ASN A 390 3.02 24.83 5.89
N LYS A 391 2.21 25.83 5.51
CA LYS A 391 1.92 26.10 4.10
C LYS A 391 3.17 26.48 3.30
N GLN A 392 4.02 27.36 3.84
CA GLN A 392 5.27 27.75 3.19
C GLN A 392 6.22 26.56 3.01
N ILE A 393 6.32 25.72 4.03
CA ILE A 393 7.18 24.55 4.00
C ILE A 393 6.63 23.49 3.03
N ALA A 394 5.31 23.34 2.95
CA ALA A 394 4.69 22.45 1.97
C ALA A 394 4.94 22.93 0.52
N ASP A 395 4.87 24.23 0.28
CA ASP A 395 5.17 24.81 -1.03
C ASP A 395 6.65 24.61 -1.42
N GLN A 396 7.55 24.69 -0.45
CA GLN A 396 8.99 24.55 -0.66
C GLN A 396 9.46 23.10 -0.82
N TYR A 397 8.98 22.19 0.03
CA TYR A 397 9.51 20.82 0.15
C TYR A 397 8.51 19.73 -0.21
N GLY A 398 7.21 20.06 -0.33
CA GLY A 398 6.17 19.08 -0.60
C GLY A 398 5.69 18.30 0.63
N THR A 399 5.82 18.82 1.83
CA THR A 399 5.51 18.13 3.09
C THR A 399 4.01 17.94 3.35
N GLY A 400 3.15 18.75 2.77
CA GLY A 400 1.69 18.61 2.86
C GLY A 400 1.14 17.66 1.81
N TRP A 401 -0.16 17.39 1.91
CA TRP A 401 -0.89 16.59 0.91
C TRP A 401 -0.70 17.13 -0.50
N ALA A 402 -0.71 18.45 -0.62
CA ALA A 402 -0.34 19.17 -1.83
C ALA A 402 0.28 20.53 -1.50
N SER A 403 0.89 21.14 -2.51
CA SER A 403 1.42 22.48 -2.52
C SER A 403 0.72 23.36 -3.56
N LYS A 404 1.02 24.67 -3.59
CA LYS A 404 0.56 25.57 -4.64
C LYS A 404 0.98 25.13 -6.04
N GLY A 405 2.13 24.46 -6.16
CA GLY A 405 2.62 23.92 -7.43
C GLY A 405 1.64 22.99 -8.12
N ALA A 406 0.74 22.32 -7.36
CA ALA A 406 -0.29 21.45 -7.91
C ALA A 406 -1.54 22.18 -8.45
N LEU A 407 -1.61 23.51 -8.34
CA LEU A 407 -2.75 24.28 -8.88
C LEU A 407 -2.95 24.00 -10.38
N GLY A 408 -4.16 23.58 -10.74
CA GLY A 408 -4.52 23.26 -12.11
C GLY A 408 -4.06 21.91 -12.63
N TYR A 409 -3.37 21.11 -11.83
CA TYR A 409 -3.00 19.73 -12.23
C TYR A 409 -4.23 18.85 -12.47
N PHE A 410 -5.23 18.95 -11.60
CA PHE A 410 -6.51 18.25 -11.76
C PHE A 410 -7.56 19.19 -12.37
N PRO A 411 -7.78 19.17 -13.70
CA PRO A 411 -8.59 20.19 -14.38
C PRO A 411 -10.06 20.21 -13.95
N ASP A 412 -10.62 19.07 -13.52
CA ASP A 412 -12.05 18.94 -13.22
C ASP A 412 -12.35 18.49 -11.79
N SER A 413 -11.34 18.36 -10.91
CA SER A 413 -11.56 17.72 -9.64
C SER A 413 -12.12 18.68 -8.59
N LYS A 414 -13.26 18.30 -8.05
CA LYS A 414 -13.77 18.84 -6.78
C LYS A 414 -12.93 18.39 -5.58
N MET A 415 -12.12 17.34 -5.73
CA MET A 415 -11.35 16.70 -4.68
C MET A 415 -10.06 17.44 -4.33
N TYR A 416 -9.40 18.02 -5.32
CA TYR A 416 -8.08 18.61 -5.10
C TYR A 416 -8.07 20.05 -5.55
N TYR A 417 -7.95 21.00 -4.60
CA TYR A 417 -7.34 22.34 -4.79
C TYR A 417 -8.10 23.42 -5.56
N LYS A 418 -9.40 23.36 -5.66
CA LYS A 418 -10.18 24.56 -6.06
C LYS A 418 -10.21 25.59 -4.92
N GLY A 419 -9.05 26.18 -4.64
CA GLY A 419 -8.94 27.38 -3.79
C GLY A 419 -9.24 27.18 -2.31
N LYS A 420 -9.24 25.94 -1.77
CA LYS A 420 -9.47 25.67 -0.36
C LYS A 420 -8.41 24.75 0.23
N ALA A 421 -7.74 25.27 1.15
CA ALA A 421 -7.22 24.81 2.45
C ALA A 421 -6.56 23.43 2.62
N ALA A 422 -6.26 22.63 1.57
CA ALA A 422 -5.43 21.43 1.70
C ALA A 422 -3.92 21.72 1.60
N TRP A 423 -3.56 22.98 1.51
CA TRP A 423 -2.18 23.41 1.42
C TRP A 423 -1.53 23.42 2.79
N GLY A 424 -0.36 22.84 2.89
CA GLY A 424 0.51 22.98 4.03
C GLY A 424 0.37 21.92 5.12
N GLY A 425 -0.65 21.09 5.06
CA GLY A 425 -0.85 20.00 6.02
C GLY A 425 -1.22 18.68 5.34
N THR A 426 -1.38 17.66 6.16
CA THR A 426 -1.84 16.34 5.72
C THR A 426 -3.09 15.93 6.48
N SER A 427 -4.04 15.34 5.80
CA SER A 427 -5.22 14.73 6.44
C SER A 427 -4.90 13.39 7.13
N TRP A 428 -3.63 13.06 7.33
CA TRP A 428 -3.13 11.78 7.84
C TRP A 428 -2.24 11.90 9.07
N ASP A 429 -1.96 13.09 9.58
CA ASP A 429 -1.01 13.32 10.66
C ASP A 429 -1.37 12.62 11.97
N ASN A 430 -2.65 12.36 12.21
CA ASN A 430 -3.15 11.65 13.38
C ASN A 430 -3.18 10.12 13.23
N GLN A 431 -2.62 9.58 12.16
CA GLN A 431 -2.57 8.13 11.91
C GLN A 431 -1.15 7.55 11.97
N ALA A 432 -0.15 8.40 12.14
CA ALA A 432 1.24 7.97 12.28
C ALA A 432 1.45 7.06 13.50
N LEU A 433 2.49 6.23 13.44
CA LEU A 433 3.00 5.44 14.58
C LEU A 433 4.09 6.23 15.36
N PHE A 434 4.09 7.52 15.16
CA PHE A 434 4.90 8.53 15.88
C PHE A 434 3.98 9.62 16.38
N ASP A 435 4.36 10.26 17.47
CA ASP A 435 3.69 11.48 17.89
C ASP A 435 4.11 12.67 16.99
N ILE A 436 3.45 13.81 17.18
CA ILE A 436 3.69 15.01 16.38
C ILE A 436 5.10 15.61 16.54
N ASN A 437 5.86 15.14 17.53
CA ASN A 437 7.23 15.58 17.80
C ASN A 437 8.29 14.58 17.28
N GLY A 438 7.85 13.48 16.64
CA GLY A 438 8.74 12.46 16.06
C GLY A 438 9.18 11.37 17.04
N TYR A 439 8.56 11.26 18.21
CA TYR A 439 8.79 10.15 19.14
C TYR A 439 7.93 8.95 18.76
N PRO A 440 8.48 7.72 18.74
CA PRO A 440 7.72 6.54 18.38
C PRO A 440 6.64 6.23 19.43
N LEU A 441 5.43 5.94 18.99
CA LEU A 441 4.34 5.48 19.84
C LEU A 441 4.57 4.03 20.26
N GLN A 442 4.00 3.61 21.39
CA GLN A 442 4.12 2.24 21.87
C GLN A 442 3.53 1.22 20.89
N SER A 443 2.60 1.65 20.02
CA SER A 443 2.02 0.83 18.94
C SER A 443 3.05 0.38 17.90
N LEU A 444 4.13 1.13 17.65
CA LEU A 444 5.19 0.72 16.72
C LEU A 444 5.88 -0.59 17.15
N LYS A 445 5.92 -0.89 18.45
CA LYS A 445 6.47 -2.14 19.00
C LYS A 445 5.73 -3.39 18.51
N PHE A 446 4.51 -3.22 18.00
CA PHE A 446 3.72 -4.32 17.45
C PHE A 446 4.54 -5.17 16.48
N TYR A 447 5.27 -4.56 15.57
CA TYR A 447 5.99 -5.28 14.51
C TYR A 447 7.09 -6.21 15.03
N LYS A 448 7.69 -5.90 16.15
CA LYS A 448 8.69 -6.74 16.81
C LYS A 448 8.05 -7.74 17.79
N ASP A 449 7.13 -7.25 18.61
CA ASP A 449 6.63 -7.99 19.77
C ASP A 449 5.55 -9.02 19.40
N SER A 450 4.86 -8.86 18.28
CA SER A 450 3.82 -9.79 17.82
C SER A 450 4.36 -11.02 17.07
N VAL A 451 5.63 -11.04 16.67
CA VAL A 451 6.24 -12.18 15.97
C VAL A 451 6.22 -13.42 16.85
N SER A 452 5.64 -14.52 16.33
CA SER A 452 5.44 -15.78 17.08
C SER A 452 6.27 -16.96 16.57
N LYS A 453 6.89 -16.84 15.39
CA LYS A 453 7.61 -17.93 14.73
C LYS A 453 8.96 -17.45 14.19
N GLY A 454 9.89 -18.40 14.01
CA GLY A 454 11.13 -18.20 13.28
C GLY A 454 10.90 -17.99 11.78
N LYS A 455 11.98 -18.06 10.99
CA LYS A 455 11.90 -17.85 9.53
C LYS A 455 11.06 -18.90 8.85
N GLU A 456 10.03 -18.47 8.15
CA GLU A 456 9.22 -19.29 7.23
C GLU A 456 9.45 -18.82 5.79
N GLN A 457 9.32 -19.74 4.82
CA GLN A 457 9.23 -19.40 3.40
C GLN A 457 7.90 -19.87 2.82
N ILE A 458 7.38 -19.11 1.89
CA ILE A 458 6.24 -19.52 1.08
C ILE A 458 6.78 -20.24 -0.15
N ILE A 459 6.42 -21.51 -0.29
CA ILE A 459 6.81 -22.35 -1.43
C ILE A 459 5.65 -22.41 -2.39
N ALA A 460 5.88 -22.04 -3.64
CA ALA A 460 4.91 -22.13 -4.71
C ALA A 460 4.90 -23.56 -5.29
N LEU A 461 3.80 -24.28 -5.14
CA LEU A 461 3.59 -25.58 -5.77
C LEU A 461 2.90 -25.40 -7.11
N LYS A 462 3.64 -25.56 -8.19
CA LYS A 462 3.11 -25.52 -9.55
C LYS A 462 2.54 -26.86 -9.92
N ILE A 463 1.24 -26.92 -10.10
CA ILE A 463 0.52 -28.15 -10.50
C ILE A 463 0.57 -28.23 -12.03
N VAL A 464 1.41 -29.12 -12.53
CA VAL A 464 1.73 -29.20 -13.97
C VAL A 464 1.47 -30.59 -14.55
N ASP A 465 1.27 -30.67 -15.86
CA ASP A 465 1.31 -31.96 -16.57
C ASP A 465 2.76 -32.42 -16.82
N LYS A 466 2.91 -33.57 -17.47
CA LYS A 466 4.22 -34.15 -17.83
C LYS A 466 5.08 -33.27 -18.74
N ASN A 467 4.47 -32.27 -19.40
CA ASN A 467 5.16 -31.34 -20.29
C ASN A 467 5.46 -29.99 -19.60
N GLY A 468 5.16 -29.88 -18.30
CA GLY A 468 5.36 -28.64 -17.54
C GLY A 468 4.25 -27.60 -17.70
N LYS A 469 3.15 -27.92 -18.41
CA LYS A 469 2.01 -27.00 -18.55
C LYS A 469 1.18 -27.00 -17.26
N GLU A 470 0.88 -25.82 -16.74
CA GLU A 470 -0.03 -25.68 -15.60
C GLU A 470 -1.42 -26.23 -15.92
N VAL A 471 -1.94 -27.09 -15.02
CA VAL A 471 -3.26 -27.72 -15.14
C VAL A 471 -4.19 -27.38 -13.98
N TYR A 472 -3.67 -26.68 -12.96
CA TYR A 472 -4.40 -26.16 -11.81
C TYR A 472 -3.68 -24.92 -11.26
N PRO A 473 -4.38 -23.97 -10.64
CA PRO A 473 -3.75 -22.79 -10.04
C PRO A 473 -2.65 -23.15 -9.07
N THR A 474 -1.55 -22.41 -9.09
CA THR A 474 -0.43 -22.56 -8.14
C THR A 474 -0.95 -22.56 -6.71
N GLN A 475 -0.49 -23.51 -5.90
CA GLN A 475 -0.77 -23.60 -4.48
C GLN A 475 0.42 -23.06 -3.69
N TYR A 476 0.15 -22.45 -2.56
CA TYR A 476 1.21 -21.92 -1.70
C TYR A 476 1.24 -22.66 -0.38
N VAL A 477 2.44 -22.89 0.15
CA VAL A 477 2.65 -23.58 1.42
C VAL A 477 3.70 -22.84 2.23
N LYS A 478 3.34 -22.36 3.40
CA LYS A 478 4.29 -21.80 4.38
C LYS A 478 4.98 -22.93 5.13
N VAL A 479 6.30 -22.92 5.12
CA VAL A 479 7.09 -23.91 5.85
C VAL A 479 8.25 -23.23 6.55
N GLU A 480 8.43 -23.53 7.82
CA GLU A 480 9.58 -23.04 8.59
C GLU A 480 10.89 -23.63 8.03
N VAL A 481 11.90 -22.79 7.90
CA VAL A 481 13.19 -23.19 7.32
C VAL A 481 13.78 -24.37 8.10
N GLY A 482 14.14 -25.41 7.38
CA GLY A 482 14.69 -26.65 7.94
C GLY A 482 13.66 -27.65 8.47
N LYS A 483 12.37 -27.27 8.53
CA LYS A 483 11.29 -28.18 8.90
C LYS A 483 10.55 -28.74 7.69
N THR A 484 9.63 -29.66 7.92
CA THR A 484 8.75 -30.21 6.88
C THR A 484 7.29 -30.04 7.27
N ARG A 485 6.43 -29.92 6.26
CA ARG A 485 4.97 -29.87 6.44
C ARG A 485 4.30 -30.83 5.46
N LYS A 486 3.40 -31.66 5.97
CA LYS A 486 2.54 -32.51 5.14
C LYS A 486 1.30 -31.71 4.71
N ILE A 487 0.97 -31.79 3.44
CA ILE A 487 -0.21 -31.16 2.85
C ILE A 487 -0.98 -32.16 2.01
N THR A 488 -2.26 -31.85 1.77
CA THR A 488 -3.09 -32.60 0.82
C THR A 488 -3.15 -31.86 -0.49
N LEU A 489 -2.79 -32.53 -1.57
CA LEU A 489 -2.83 -32.01 -2.94
C LEU A 489 -4.28 -31.84 -3.44
N PRO A 490 -4.56 -30.88 -4.33
CA PRO A 490 -5.90 -30.63 -4.84
C PRO A 490 -6.45 -31.81 -5.64
N LYS A 491 -7.75 -32.07 -5.50
CA LYS A 491 -8.52 -33.01 -6.33
C LYS A 491 -9.37 -32.22 -7.30
N PHE A 492 -9.20 -32.47 -8.58
CA PHE A 492 -9.98 -31.83 -9.63
C PHE A 492 -10.22 -32.76 -10.82
N SER A 493 -11.24 -32.45 -11.61
CA SER A 493 -11.68 -33.31 -12.70
C SER A 493 -10.63 -33.42 -13.82
N GLY A 494 -10.48 -34.62 -14.33
CA GLY A 494 -9.62 -34.90 -15.49
C GLY A 494 -8.14 -35.17 -15.13
N TYR A 495 -7.72 -35.06 -13.87
CA TYR A 495 -6.33 -35.22 -13.47
C TYR A 495 -6.18 -35.89 -12.09
N TYR A 496 -5.04 -36.52 -11.88
CA TYR A 496 -4.60 -37.07 -10.59
C TYR A 496 -3.08 -36.95 -10.44
N PRO A 497 -2.52 -36.89 -9.22
CA PRO A 497 -1.07 -36.86 -9.02
C PRO A 497 -0.42 -38.06 -9.69
N SER A 498 0.66 -37.85 -10.45
CA SER A 498 1.28 -38.91 -11.26
C SER A 498 1.79 -40.09 -10.41
N ASN A 499 2.14 -39.85 -9.16
CA ASN A 499 2.51 -40.88 -8.18
C ASN A 499 1.31 -41.51 -7.43
N LYS A 500 0.08 -41.12 -7.82
CA LYS A 500 -1.19 -41.57 -7.18
C LYS A 500 -1.33 -41.20 -5.69
N ASN A 501 -0.44 -40.39 -5.14
CA ASN A 501 -0.47 -39.95 -3.75
C ASN A 501 -0.89 -38.51 -3.63
N TYR A 502 -1.99 -38.25 -2.93
CA TYR A 502 -2.47 -36.91 -2.63
C TYR A 502 -1.81 -36.26 -1.41
N GLN A 503 -0.94 -36.98 -0.68
CA GLN A 503 -0.15 -36.44 0.41
C GLN A 503 1.23 -36.04 -0.10
N LEU A 504 1.61 -34.79 0.12
CA LEU A 504 2.93 -34.27 -0.21
C LEU A 504 3.61 -33.76 1.06
N THR A 505 4.87 -34.13 1.24
CA THR A 505 5.72 -33.52 2.28
C THR A 505 6.56 -32.41 1.65
N VAL A 506 6.34 -31.17 2.08
CA VAL A 506 7.08 -30.00 1.62
C VAL A 506 8.15 -29.65 2.65
N LYS A 507 9.37 -29.43 2.20
CA LYS A 507 10.51 -29.03 3.04
C LYS A 507 10.71 -27.53 2.99
N GLY A 508 10.86 -26.90 4.16
CA GLY A 508 11.23 -25.48 4.26
C GLY A 508 12.68 -25.25 3.83
N VAL A 509 12.87 -24.36 2.89
CA VAL A 509 14.18 -23.98 2.33
C VAL A 509 14.53 -22.54 2.74
N LYS A 510 15.81 -22.18 2.63
CA LYS A 510 16.26 -20.79 2.90
C LYS A 510 15.95 -19.83 1.75
N GLU A 511 15.82 -20.39 0.55
CA GLU A 511 15.60 -19.66 -0.69
C GLU A 511 14.22 -19.01 -0.69
N GLU A 512 14.19 -17.71 -1.00
CA GLU A 512 12.95 -16.96 -1.15
C GLU A 512 12.29 -17.27 -2.50
N ASN A 513 10.96 -17.20 -2.54
CA ASN A 513 10.15 -17.46 -3.73
C ASN A 513 10.43 -18.84 -4.37
N ALA A 514 10.80 -19.82 -3.54
CA ALA A 514 11.05 -21.18 -4.00
C ALA A 514 9.82 -21.79 -4.68
N THR A 515 10.06 -22.53 -5.75
CA THR A 515 9.00 -23.22 -6.50
C THR A 515 9.27 -24.72 -6.54
N GLN A 516 8.20 -25.51 -6.51
CA GLN A 516 8.23 -26.96 -6.66
C GLN A 516 7.17 -27.40 -7.64
N ASN A 517 7.56 -28.14 -8.70
CA ASN A 517 6.60 -28.72 -9.61
C ASN A 517 5.99 -30.00 -9.00
N VAL A 518 4.67 -30.10 -9.10
CA VAL A 518 3.90 -31.30 -8.75
C VAL A 518 3.22 -31.81 -10.01
N VAL A 519 3.66 -32.96 -10.49
CA VAL A 519 3.22 -33.51 -11.78
C VAL A 519 1.91 -34.28 -11.62
N TYR A 520 0.95 -33.95 -12.47
CA TYR A 520 -0.35 -34.60 -12.59
C TYR A 520 -0.49 -35.30 -13.94
N THR A 521 -1.14 -36.46 -13.93
CA THR A 521 -1.47 -37.24 -15.12
C THR A 521 -2.94 -37.02 -15.47
N ARG A 522 -3.22 -36.86 -16.73
CA ARG A 522 -4.60 -36.78 -17.25
C ARG A 522 -5.28 -38.13 -17.11
N THR A 523 -6.52 -38.17 -16.62
CA THR A 523 -7.34 -39.38 -16.66
C THR A 523 -7.59 -39.78 -18.11
N ALA A 524 -7.49 -41.09 -18.42
CA ALA A 524 -7.89 -41.59 -19.74
C ALA A 524 -9.34 -41.16 -20.00
N ALA A 525 -9.61 -40.67 -21.22
CA ALA A 525 -10.99 -40.48 -21.63
C ALA A 525 -11.68 -41.83 -21.56
N GLY A 526 -12.76 -41.94 -20.79
CA GLY A 526 -13.60 -43.14 -20.84
C GLY A 526 -14.05 -43.41 -22.27
N PRO A 527 -14.34 -44.66 -22.64
CA PRO A 527 -14.84 -44.97 -23.96
C PRO A 527 -16.07 -44.09 -24.24
N ALA A 528 -16.10 -43.48 -25.41
CA ALA A 528 -17.22 -42.66 -25.84
C ALA A 528 -18.49 -43.54 -25.77
N ILE A 529 -19.42 -43.22 -24.87
CA ILE A 529 -20.73 -43.88 -24.84
C ILE A 529 -21.50 -43.30 -26.01
N SER A 530 -21.52 -44.03 -27.11
CA SER A 530 -22.41 -43.71 -28.25
C SER A 530 -23.83 -44.05 -27.83
N TYR A 531 -24.65 -43.06 -27.55
CA TYR A 531 -26.08 -43.25 -27.47
C TYR A 531 -26.65 -43.42 -28.90
N ASN A 532 -26.90 -44.65 -29.32
CA ASN A 532 -27.71 -44.90 -30.49
C ASN A 532 -29.18 -44.60 -30.12
N TYR A 533 -29.65 -43.43 -30.43
CA TYR A 533 -31.08 -43.18 -30.52
C TYR A 533 -31.60 -43.88 -31.76
N ARG A 534 -32.28 -45.02 -31.60
CA ARG A 534 -33.20 -45.53 -32.63
C ARG A 534 -34.49 -44.71 -32.53
N VAL A 535 -34.83 -44.01 -33.62
CA VAL A 535 -36.13 -43.37 -33.85
C VAL A 535 -37.16 -44.45 -34.11
#